data_919ecd1e77019d3af6c8e974aaa63520
#
_entry.id   919ecd1e77019d3af6c8e974aaa63520
#
_cell.length_a   1.000
_cell.length_b   1.000
_cell.length_c   1.000
_cell.angle_alpha   90.00
_cell.angle_beta   90.00
_cell.angle_gamma   90.00
#
_symmetry.space_group_name_H-M   'P 1'
#
loop_
_entity.id
_entity.type
_entity.pdbx_description
1 polymer ?
#
loop_
_entity_poly.entity_id
_entity_poly.type
_entity_poly.pdbx_seq_one_letter_code
_entity_poly.pdbx_strand_id
1 'polypeptide(L)'
;MRNELNQLTTELSFTPITFMEIGSRDGHDTKYVADYWKLNPEDCYIIEAYPALCDRIKAMYPQFNTFGFAASNKIGTVEFNAVPLTDHDNNIGISSILECVAYDVPSNKITVETNTISNFLDYLGLPGVDLIKIDVEGFTQEVLHGFEDKLQNIKAIQVETEKSEMWKGQKIHDDIVEFMESKGFTLLSKYDAWGNQYDCLFINNKASN
;
A
#
# COMPACT_ATOMS: atom_id res chain seq x y z
N MET A 1 10.62 17.54 0.04
CA MET A 1 9.60 16.75 0.76
C MET A 1 8.76 16.12 -0.33
N ARG A 2 8.51 14.83 -0.29
CA ARG A 2 7.71 14.16 -1.33
C ARG A 2 6.27 14.64 -1.20
N ASN A 3 5.64 15.06 -2.29
CA ASN A 3 4.27 15.59 -2.27
C ASN A 3 3.25 14.56 -1.79
N GLU A 4 3.50 13.27 -2.03
CA GLU A 4 2.67 12.15 -1.59
C GLU A 4 2.48 12.11 -0.06
N LEU A 5 3.53 12.42 0.71
CA LEU A 5 3.45 12.43 2.18
C LEU A 5 2.61 13.59 2.72
N ASN A 6 2.44 14.67 1.95
CA ASN A 6 1.54 15.75 2.32
C ASN A 6 0.08 15.29 2.37
N GLN A 7 -0.34 14.39 1.46
CA GLN A 7 -1.69 13.81 1.48
C GLN A 7 -1.94 13.09 2.79
N LEU A 8 -0.97 12.31 3.27
CA LEU A 8 -1.08 11.52 4.50
C LEU A 8 -0.96 12.36 5.79
N THR A 9 -0.62 13.64 5.68
CA THR A 9 -0.31 14.48 6.84
C THR A 9 -1.10 15.77 6.87
N THR A 10 -1.11 16.56 5.80
CA THR A 10 -1.66 17.92 5.83
C THR A 10 -3.05 18.05 5.20
N GLU A 11 -3.51 17.04 4.45
CA GLU A 11 -4.78 17.11 3.73
C GLU A 11 -5.94 16.41 4.45
N LEU A 12 -5.65 15.63 5.49
CA LEU A 12 -6.69 14.97 6.28
C LEU A 12 -7.44 15.96 7.18
N SER A 13 -8.77 15.84 7.21
CA SER A 13 -9.64 16.61 8.10
C SER A 13 -9.79 16.00 9.50
N PHE A 14 -9.14 14.89 9.77
CA PHE A 14 -9.14 14.17 11.04
C PHE A 14 -7.71 13.81 11.45
N THR A 15 -7.50 13.49 12.73
CA THR A 15 -6.24 12.96 13.25
C THR A 15 -6.34 11.43 13.24
N PRO A 16 -5.54 10.70 12.43
CA PRO A 16 -5.51 9.26 12.51
C PRO A 16 -4.87 8.80 13.83
N ILE A 17 -5.32 7.66 14.35
CA ILE A 17 -4.71 7.00 15.51
C ILE A 17 -4.09 5.65 15.11
N THR A 18 -4.44 5.12 13.94
CA THR A 18 -3.87 3.89 13.38
C THR A 18 -3.44 4.12 11.93
N PHE A 19 -2.33 3.52 11.53
CA PHE A 19 -1.79 3.60 10.18
C PHE A 19 -1.34 2.24 9.67
N MET A 20 -1.61 1.95 8.40
CA MET A 20 -1.14 0.75 7.72
C MET A 20 -0.51 1.10 6.37
N GLU A 21 0.69 0.60 6.13
CA GLU A 21 1.39 0.70 4.85
C GLU A 21 1.47 -0.67 4.20
N ILE A 22 1.02 -0.77 2.95
CA ILE A 22 0.97 -2.00 2.16
C ILE A 22 1.86 -1.81 0.93
N GLY A 23 2.96 -2.57 0.85
CA GLY A 23 4.03 -2.35 -0.12
C GLY A 23 4.98 -1.25 0.36
N SER A 24 5.71 -1.52 1.44
CA SER A 24 6.47 -0.47 2.14
C SER A 24 7.87 -0.26 1.59
N ARG A 25 8.47 -1.28 0.98
CA ARG A 25 9.86 -1.23 0.52
C ARG A 25 10.89 -1.01 1.63
N ASP A 26 10.78 0.06 2.41
CA ASP A 26 11.82 0.45 3.38
C ASP A 26 11.32 0.97 4.75
N GLY A 27 10.01 1.12 4.95
CA GLY A 27 9.39 1.57 6.20
C GLY A 27 9.50 3.08 6.48
N HIS A 28 10.09 3.85 5.57
CA HIS A 28 10.31 5.29 5.79
C HIS A 28 9.00 6.08 5.83
N ASP A 29 8.01 5.72 5.03
CA ASP A 29 6.75 6.43 4.97
C ASP A 29 5.95 6.19 6.26
N THR A 30 5.93 4.94 6.76
CA THR A 30 5.36 4.65 8.09
C THR A 30 6.05 5.46 9.19
N LYS A 31 7.40 5.52 9.18
CA LYS A 31 8.14 6.31 10.17
C LYS A 31 7.78 7.79 10.10
N TYR A 32 7.68 8.35 8.88
CA TYR A 32 7.32 9.75 8.68
C TYR A 32 5.90 10.07 9.17
N VAL A 33 4.91 9.24 8.81
CA VAL A 33 3.51 9.41 9.21
C VAL A 33 3.35 9.27 10.73
N ALA A 34 4.01 8.27 11.32
CA ALA A 34 3.99 8.05 12.77
C ALA A 34 4.59 9.23 13.53
N ASP A 35 5.72 9.79 13.09
CA ASP A 35 6.33 10.96 13.71
C ASP A 35 5.44 12.21 13.59
N TYR A 36 4.85 12.43 12.42
CA TYR A 36 4.00 13.61 12.17
C TYR A 36 2.76 13.60 13.07
N TRP A 37 2.03 12.49 13.11
CA TRP A 37 0.80 12.35 13.87
C TRP A 37 1.02 11.94 15.32
N LYS A 38 2.28 11.62 15.70
CA LYS A 38 2.67 11.09 17.02
C LYS A 38 1.91 9.81 17.36
N LEU A 39 1.81 8.92 16.39
CA LEU A 39 1.16 7.62 16.56
C LEU A 39 1.97 6.74 17.52
N ASN A 40 1.26 5.91 18.30
CA ASN A 40 1.95 4.85 19.01
C ASN A 40 2.51 3.85 17.99
N PRO A 41 3.77 3.42 18.14
CA PRO A 41 4.36 2.45 17.19
C PRO A 41 3.55 1.15 17.08
N GLU A 42 2.88 0.71 18.12
CA GLU A 42 2.00 -0.46 18.16
C GLU A 42 0.72 -0.31 17.33
N ASP A 43 0.34 0.93 16.97
CA ASP A 43 -0.78 1.26 16.10
C ASP A 43 -0.37 1.48 14.64
N CYS A 44 0.91 1.18 14.31
CA CYS A 44 1.47 1.27 12.98
C CYS A 44 1.80 -0.14 12.44
N TYR A 45 1.25 -0.45 11.27
CA TYR A 45 1.34 -1.75 10.62
C TYR A 45 2.01 -1.62 9.27
N ILE A 46 2.98 -2.49 8.99
CA ILE A 46 3.71 -2.54 7.72
C ILE A 46 3.53 -3.93 7.11
N ILE A 47 3.11 -3.98 5.85
CA ILE A 47 3.01 -5.19 5.06
C ILE A 47 3.97 -5.09 3.89
N GLU A 48 4.92 -6.03 3.82
CA GLU A 48 5.93 -6.09 2.76
C GLU A 48 6.04 -7.52 2.24
N ALA A 49 5.82 -7.67 0.91
CA ALA A 49 5.79 -8.98 0.28
C ALA A 49 7.19 -9.58 0.06
N TYR A 50 8.20 -8.74 -0.22
CA TYR A 50 9.55 -9.21 -0.48
C TYR A 50 10.25 -9.57 0.84
N PRO A 51 10.55 -10.87 1.12
CA PRO A 51 11.05 -11.28 2.43
C PRO A 51 12.30 -10.54 2.88
N ALA A 52 13.25 -10.29 1.96
CA ALA A 52 14.49 -9.60 2.29
C ALA A 52 14.26 -8.13 2.69
N LEU A 53 13.28 -7.44 2.09
CA LEU A 53 12.89 -6.08 2.49
C LEU A 53 12.11 -6.09 3.80
N CYS A 54 11.21 -7.04 3.99
CA CYS A 54 10.48 -7.22 5.25
C CYS A 54 11.45 -7.40 6.44
N ASP A 55 12.47 -8.26 6.30
CA ASP A 55 13.48 -8.47 7.33
C ASP A 55 14.31 -7.21 7.59
N ARG A 56 14.66 -6.46 6.54
CA ARG A 56 15.35 -5.17 6.65
C ARG A 56 14.53 -4.14 7.41
N ILE A 57 13.21 -4.04 7.13
CA ILE A 57 12.29 -3.14 7.84
C ILE A 57 12.21 -3.52 9.32
N LYS A 58 12.03 -4.81 9.64
CA LYS A 58 12.01 -5.31 11.04
C LYS A 58 13.28 -4.96 11.80
N ALA A 59 14.44 -5.05 11.14
CA ALA A 59 15.73 -4.70 11.75
C ALA A 59 15.87 -3.18 11.94
N MET A 60 15.41 -2.37 11.00
CA MET A 60 15.54 -0.91 11.02
C MET A 60 14.51 -0.24 11.94
N TYR A 61 13.29 -0.77 11.98
CA TYR A 61 12.16 -0.23 12.74
C TYR A 61 11.50 -1.29 13.61
N PRO A 62 12.22 -1.86 14.60
CA PRO A 62 11.70 -2.96 15.44
C PRO A 62 10.49 -2.56 16.29
N GLN A 63 10.19 -1.26 16.39
CA GLN A 63 9.05 -0.75 17.14
C GLN A 63 7.71 -0.86 16.37
N PHE A 64 7.73 -1.01 15.04
CA PHE A 64 6.52 -1.14 14.24
C PHE A 64 6.12 -2.61 14.01
N ASN A 65 4.84 -2.84 13.81
CA ASN A 65 4.30 -4.17 13.51
C ASN A 65 4.52 -4.51 12.02
N THR A 66 5.58 -5.24 11.69
CA THR A 66 5.93 -5.57 10.31
C THR A 66 5.64 -7.02 9.98
N PHE A 67 4.89 -7.26 8.88
CA PHE A 67 4.43 -8.57 8.43
C PHE A 67 4.88 -8.87 7.00
N GLY A 68 5.32 -10.12 6.77
CA GLY A 68 5.85 -10.57 5.48
C GLY A 68 4.81 -11.37 4.71
N PHE A 69 3.99 -10.73 3.89
CA PHE A 69 3.10 -11.36 2.92
C PHE A 69 2.70 -10.37 1.83
N ALA A 70 2.27 -10.87 0.68
CA ALA A 70 1.68 -10.05 -0.36
C ALA A 70 0.18 -9.87 -0.09
N ALA A 71 -0.27 -8.63 0.07
CA ALA A 71 -1.68 -8.30 0.15
C ALA A 71 -2.38 -8.65 -1.18
N SER A 72 -3.54 -9.31 -1.10
CA SER A 72 -4.22 -9.87 -2.27
C SER A 72 -5.72 -10.03 -1.99
N ASN A 73 -6.48 -10.42 -3.02
CA ASN A 73 -7.87 -10.84 -2.90
C ASN A 73 -8.01 -12.34 -2.55
N LYS A 74 -6.91 -13.05 -2.28
CA LYS A 74 -6.89 -14.52 -1.99
C LYS A 74 -5.83 -14.84 -0.95
N ILE A 75 -6.15 -15.81 -0.10
CA ILE A 75 -5.21 -16.44 0.83
C ILE A 75 -4.54 -17.61 0.10
N GLY A 76 -3.21 -17.71 0.22
CA GLY A 76 -2.43 -18.79 -0.38
C GLY A 76 -0.99 -18.41 -0.66
N THR A 77 -0.50 -18.71 -1.84
CA THR A 77 0.83 -18.34 -2.32
C THR A 77 0.76 -17.86 -3.76
N VAL A 78 1.72 -17.01 -4.15
CA VAL A 78 1.83 -16.49 -5.50
C VAL A 78 3.29 -16.39 -5.92
N GLU A 79 3.55 -16.47 -7.24
CA GLU A 79 4.83 -16.10 -7.82
C GLU A 79 4.97 -14.58 -7.79
N PHE A 80 6.09 -14.09 -7.26
CA PHE A 80 6.41 -12.68 -7.09
C PHE A 80 7.70 -12.34 -7.85
N ASN A 81 7.68 -11.30 -8.64
CA ASN A 81 8.82 -10.81 -9.42
C ASN A 81 9.66 -9.90 -8.53
N ALA A 82 10.62 -10.50 -7.83
CA ALA A 82 11.51 -9.79 -6.91
C ALA A 82 12.69 -9.18 -7.69
N VAL A 83 12.79 -7.86 -7.69
CA VAL A 83 13.96 -7.16 -8.24
C VAL A 83 15.14 -7.36 -7.30
N PRO A 84 16.32 -7.82 -7.82
CA PRO A 84 17.48 -8.07 -6.96
C PRO A 84 17.90 -6.83 -6.18
N LEU A 85 18.19 -7.03 -4.89
CA LEU A 85 18.78 -6.00 -4.04
C LEU A 85 20.22 -5.76 -4.50
N THR A 86 20.50 -4.58 -5.02
CA THR A 86 21.86 -4.17 -5.39
C THR A 86 22.31 -3.03 -4.50
N ASP A 87 23.63 -2.82 -4.37
CA ASP A 87 24.20 -1.70 -3.61
C ASP A 87 23.81 -0.32 -4.18
N HIS A 88 23.18 -0.30 -5.35
CA HIS A 88 22.66 0.88 -6.03
C HIS A 88 21.12 0.84 -6.06
N ASP A 89 20.51 1.24 -4.98
CA ASP A 89 19.08 1.13 -4.60
C ASP A 89 18.00 1.65 -5.58
N ASN A 90 18.31 1.97 -6.83
CA ASN A 90 17.39 2.72 -7.69
C ASN A 90 16.18 1.94 -8.24
N ASN A 91 16.19 0.59 -8.17
CA ASN A 91 15.15 -0.23 -8.79
C ASN A 91 14.40 -1.18 -7.83
N ILE A 92 14.66 -1.12 -6.53
CA ILE A 92 14.10 -2.06 -5.55
C ILE A 92 12.58 -1.88 -5.40
N GLY A 93 12.09 -0.67 -5.65
CA GLY A 93 10.69 -0.29 -5.46
C GLY A 93 9.72 -0.93 -6.45
N ILE A 94 10.17 -1.52 -7.56
CA ILE A 94 9.32 -2.02 -8.64
C ILE A 94 9.11 -3.54 -8.62
N SER A 95 9.30 -4.18 -7.48
CA SER A 95 8.96 -5.60 -7.30
C SER A 95 7.45 -5.77 -7.19
N SER A 96 6.87 -6.73 -7.94
CA SER A 96 5.42 -6.90 -8.02
C SER A 96 5.01 -8.36 -8.20
N ILE A 97 3.74 -8.67 -7.91
CA ILE A 97 3.08 -9.91 -8.33
C ILE A 97 2.95 -9.94 -9.86
N LEU A 98 2.71 -8.78 -10.48
CA LEU A 98 2.55 -8.66 -11.91
C LEU A 98 3.90 -8.52 -12.63
N GLU A 99 3.94 -8.92 -13.89
CA GLU A 99 5.08 -8.73 -14.77
C GLU A 99 5.15 -7.26 -15.23
N CYS A 100 6.29 -6.59 -15.02
CA CYS A 100 6.52 -5.24 -15.54
C CYS A 100 6.63 -5.28 -17.07
N VAL A 101 5.83 -4.46 -17.77
CA VAL A 101 5.87 -4.34 -19.23
C VAL A 101 6.36 -2.97 -19.69
N ALA A 102 6.46 -2.01 -18.78
CA ALA A 102 6.95 -0.67 -19.09
C ALA A 102 8.47 -0.55 -19.13
N TYR A 103 9.17 -1.41 -18.39
CA TYR A 103 10.61 -1.39 -18.25
C TYR A 103 11.21 -2.80 -18.35
N ASP A 104 12.38 -2.90 -18.94
CA ASP A 104 13.19 -4.13 -18.91
C ASP A 104 13.92 -4.21 -17.56
N VAL A 105 13.26 -4.83 -16.59
CA VAL A 105 13.78 -4.94 -15.22
C VAL A 105 14.12 -6.38 -14.92
N PRO A 106 15.38 -6.71 -14.66
CA PRO A 106 15.73 -8.03 -14.18
C PRO A 106 15.02 -8.36 -12.88
N SER A 107 14.29 -9.45 -12.83
CA SER A 107 13.64 -9.93 -11.63
C SER A 107 13.85 -11.42 -11.44
N ASN A 108 13.91 -11.85 -10.17
CA ASN A 108 13.89 -13.26 -9.80
C ASN A 108 12.47 -13.64 -9.40
N LYS A 109 11.99 -14.77 -9.89
CA LYS A 109 10.71 -15.30 -9.46
C LYS A 109 10.88 -16.02 -8.14
N ILE A 110 10.17 -15.57 -7.11
CA ILE A 110 10.10 -16.20 -5.79
C ILE A 110 8.66 -16.52 -5.45
N THR A 111 8.43 -17.49 -4.58
CA THR A 111 7.10 -17.75 -4.03
C THR A 111 6.94 -16.97 -2.72
N VAL A 112 5.85 -16.19 -2.60
CA VAL A 112 5.49 -15.49 -1.38
C VAL A 112 4.09 -15.90 -0.92
N GLU A 113 3.84 -15.82 0.39
CA GLU A 113 2.49 -15.99 0.93
C GLU A 113 1.60 -14.82 0.54
N THR A 114 0.30 -15.10 0.36
CA THR A 114 -0.73 -14.08 0.13
C THR A 114 -1.76 -14.11 1.24
N ASN A 115 -2.28 -12.94 1.60
CA ASN A 115 -3.39 -12.82 2.53
C ASN A 115 -4.33 -11.69 2.08
N THR A 116 -5.62 -11.80 2.44
CA THR A 116 -6.55 -10.69 2.30
C THR A 116 -6.39 -9.74 3.49
N ILE A 117 -6.62 -8.45 3.26
CA ILE A 117 -6.56 -7.49 4.37
C ILE A 117 -7.72 -7.71 5.34
N SER A 118 -8.88 -8.17 4.85
CA SER A 118 -10.00 -8.57 5.70
C SER A 118 -9.58 -9.64 6.73
N ASN A 119 -9.00 -10.76 6.27
CA ASN A 119 -8.51 -11.82 7.15
C ASN A 119 -7.39 -11.33 8.09
N PHE A 120 -6.51 -10.49 7.60
CA PHE A 120 -5.42 -9.94 8.41
C PHE A 120 -5.93 -9.02 9.52
N LEU A 121 -6.92 -8.16 9.24
CA LEU A 121 -7.57 -7.34 10.27
C LEU A 121 -8.30 -8.20 11.32
N ASP A 122 -8.94 -9.29 10.89
CA ASP A 122 -9.54 -10.26 11.83
C ASP A 122 -8.48 -10.92 12.73
N TYR A 123 -7.34 -11.31 12.17
CA TYR A 123 -6.21 -11.85 12.94
C TYR A 123 -5.71 -10.86 14.01
N LEU A 124 -5.66 -9.56 13.68
CA LEU A 124 -5.27 -8.50 14.61
C LEU A 124 -6.40 -8.13 15.60
N GLY A 125 -7.63 -8.58 15.41
CA GLY A 125 -8.81 -8.17 16.18
C GLY A 125 -9.22 -6.72 15.90
N LEU A 126 -8.87 -6.17 14.74
CA LEU A 126 -9.16 -4.79 14.36
C LEU A 126 -10.40 -4.72 13.45
N PRO A 127 -11.34 -3.82 13.71
CA PRO A 127 -12.47 -3.57 12.82
C PRO A 127 -12.05 -2.87 11.52
N GLY A 128 -10.98 -2.09 11.55
CA GLY A 128 -10.41 -1.31 10.47
C GLY A 128 -9.19 -0.52 10.93
N VAL A 129 -8.66 0.31 10.04
CA VAL A 129 -7.52 1.21 10.27
C VAL A 129 -7.91 2.60 9.78
N ASP A 130 -7.50 3.66 10.48
CA ASP A 130 -7.90 5.03 10.12
C ASP A 130 -7.33 5.48 8.79
N LEU A 131 -6.03 5.24 8.58
CA LEU A 131 -5.29 5.70 7.42
C LEU A 131 -4.47 4.56 6.82
N ILE A 132 -4.58 4.38 5.51
CA ILE A 132 -3.84 3.35 4.77
C ILE A 132 -3.09 3.98 3.60
N LYS A 133 -1.86 3.53 3.36
CA LYS A 133 -1.12 3.72 2.10
C LYS A 133 -1.02 2.38 1.38
N ILE A 134 -1.32 2.34 0.08
CA ILE A 134 -1.16 1.17 -0.79
C ILE A 134 -0.25 1.55 -1.95
N ASP A 135 0.87 0.83 -2.07
CA ASP A 135 1.89 1.04 -3.08
C ASP A 135 2.47 -0.33 -3.46
N VAL A 136 1.78 -1.03 -4.35
CA VAL A 136 2.01 -2.46 -4.64
C VAL A 136 2.29 -2.73 -6.12
N GLU A 137 2.72 -1.68 -6.83
CA GLU A 137 3.23 -1.79 -8.18
C GLU A 137 2.27 -2.55 -9.11
N GLY A 138 1.11 -1.89 -9.36
CA GLY A 138 0.08 -2.34 -10.29
C GLY A 138 -0.95 -3.34 -9.73
N PHE A 139 -0.76 -3.91 -8.52
CA PHE A 139 -1.68 -4.91 -7.94
C PHE A 139 -2.74 -4.28 -7.00
N THR A 140 -2.92 -2.97 -7.09
CA THR A 140 -3.79 -2.16 -6.21
C THR A 140 -5.24 -2.64 -6.19
N GLN A 141 -5.82 -2.99 -7.35
CA GLN A 141 -7.23 -3.43 -7.44
C GLN A 141 -7.49 -4.70 -6.64
N GLU A 142 -6.58 -5.67 -6.70
CA GLU A 142 -6.70 -6.94 -5.98
C GLU A 142 -6.54 -6.72 -4.47
N VAL A 143 -5.65 -5.84 -4.06
CA VAL A 143 -5.51 -5.44 -2.65
C VAL A 143 -6.81 -4.81 -2.15
N LEU A 144 -7.39 -3.88 -2.89
CA LEU A 144 -8.67 -3.23 -2.55
C LEU A 144 -9.83 -4.24 -2.45
N HIS A 145 -9.89 -5.23 -3.34
CA HIS A 145 -10.84 -6.33 -3.24
C HIS A 145 -10.62 -7.18 -1.98
N GLY A 146 -9.38 -7.33 -1.54
CA GLY A 146 -9.01 -8.08 -0.34
C GLY A 146 -9.45 -7.46 1.00
N PHE A 147 -9.93 -6.22 0.99
CA PHE A 147 -10.55 -5.61 2.18
C PHE A 147 -11.97 -6.13 2.42
N GLU A 148 -12.67 -6.60 1.38
CA GLU A 148 -14.05 -7.08 1.45
C GLU A 148 -14.98 -6.03 2.09
N ASP A 149 -15.77 -6.42 3.10
CA ASP A 149 -16.66 -5.52 3.83
C ASP A 149 -15.93 -4.56 4.78
N LYS A 150 -14.69 -4.89 5.20
CA LYS A 150 -13.89 -4.04 6.08
C LYS A 150 -13.41 -2.75 5.41
N LEU A 151 -13.46 -2.65 4.10
CA LEU A 151 -13.14 -1.41 3.38
C LEU A 151 -14.00 -0.23 3.90
N GLN A 152 -15.24 -0.49 4.31
CA GLN A 152 -16.14 0.53 4.83
C GLN A 152 -15.73 1.09 6.20
N ASN A 153 -14.83 0.42 6.92
CA ASN A 153 -14.33 0.84 8.23
C ASN A 153 -13.03 1.67 8.13
N ILE A 154 -12.51 1.87 6.92
CA ILE A 154 -11.31 2.68 6.69
C ILE A 154 -11.74 4.13 6.47
N LYS A 155 -11.05 5.10 7.10
CA LYS A 155 -11.39 6.52 6.97
C LYS A 155 -10.75 7.17 5.74
N ALA A 156 -9.48 6.87 5.49
CA ALA A 156 -8.76 7.38 4.33
C ALA A 156 -7.80 6.35 3.76
N ILE A 157 -7.66 6.33 2.43
CA ILE A 157 -6.73 5.45 1.71
C ILE A 157 -5.99 6.28 0.68
N GLN A 158 -4.66 6.29 0.76
CA GLN A 158 -3.81 6.72 -0.34
C GLN A 158 -3.43 5.50 -1.18
N VAL A 159 -3.55 5.62 -2.49
CA VAL A 159 -3.14 4.57 -3.43
C VAL A 159 -2.29 5.14 -4.53
N GLU A 160 -1.23 4.42 -4.90
CA GLU A 160 -0.56 4.65 -6.17
C GLU A 160 -1.36 4.00 -7.30
N THR A 161 -1.54 4.75 -8.40
CA THR A 161 -2.26 4.31 -9.59
C THR A 161 -1.53 4.75 -10.85
N GLU A 162 -1.63 3.99 -11.92
CA GLU A 162 -0.95 4.27 -13.18
C GLU A 162 -1.90 4.83 -14.24
N LYS A 163 -1.38 5.77 -15.03
CA LYS A 163 -2.12 6.42 -16.15
C LYS A 163 -2.37 5.47 -17.31
N SER A 164 -1.49 4.49 -17.49
CA SER A 164 -1.58 3.46 -18.50
C SER A 164 -0.89 2.20 -18.01
N GLU A 165 -1.07 1.08 -18.69
CA GLU A 165 -0.52 -0.21 -18.29
C GLU A 165 1.02 -0.18 -18.17
N MET A 166 1.52 -0.43 -16.97
CA MET A 166 2.93 -0.61 -16.63
C MET A 166 3.22 -2.04 -16.19
N TRP A 167 2.22 -2.69 -15.59
CA TRP A 167 2.24 -4.10 -15.21
C TRP A 167 1.14 -4.84 -15.95
N LYS A 168 1.45 -5.99 -16.45
CA LYS A 168 0.60 -6.79 -17.32
C LYS A 168 -0.74 -7.13 -16.67
N GLY A 169 -1.83 -6.65 -17.26
CA GLY A 169 -3.19 -6.90 -16.79
C GLY A 169 -3.64 -6.09 -15.59
N GLN A 170 -2.83 -5.09 -15.15
CA GLN A 170 -3.22 -4.20 -14.07
C GLN A 170 -4.49 -3.39 -14.38
N LYS A 171 -5.12 -2.90 -13.34
CA LYS A 171 -6.13 -1.86 -13.41
C LYS A 171 -5.47 -0.49 -13.30
N ILE A 172 -5.88 0.43 -14.19
CA ILE A 172 -5.32 1.77 -14.26
C ILE A 172 -6.12 2.77 -13.42
N HIS A 173 -5.67 4.01 -13.37
CA HIS A 173 -6.23 5.08 -12.56
C HIS A 173 -7.75 5.17 -12.61
N ASP A 174 -8.35 5.20 -13.81
CA ASP A 174 -9.80 5.39 -13.96
C ASP A 174 -10.57 4.19 -13.38
N ASP A 175 -10.08 2.96 -13.55
CA ASP A 175 -10.67 1.75 -12.96
C ASP A 175 -10.67 1.83 -11.42
N ILE A 176 -9.54 2.29 -10.83
CA ILE A 176 -9.40 2.42 -9.36
C ILE A 176 -10.32 3.50 -8.82
N VAL A 177 -10.42 4.65 -9.50
CA VAL A 177 -11.34 5.73 -9.11
C VAL A 177 -12.78 5.24 -9.13
N GLU A 178 -13.22 4.60 -10.22
CA GLU A 178 -14.57 4.05 -10.34
C GLU A 178 -14.87 3.04 -9.23
N PHE A 179 -13.93 2.15 -8.95
CA PHE A 179 -14.07 1.18 -7.87
C PHE A 179 -14.24 1.88 -6.50
N MET A 180 -13.36 2.81 -6.15
CA MET A 180 -13.40 3.50 -4.86
C MET A 180 -14.68 4.32 -4.69
N GLU A 181 -15.12 5.03 -5.73
CA GLU A 181 -16.39 5.77 -5.71
C GLU A 181 -17.59 4.83 -5.53
N SER A 182 -17.58 3.66 -6.18
CA SER A 182 -18.63 2.64 -6.01
C SER A 182 -18.71 2.10 -4.57
N LYS A 183 -17.61 2.19 -3.81
CA LYS A 183 -17.52 1.81 -2.39
C LYS A 183 -17.85 2.95 -1.43
N GLY A 184 -18.16 4.14 -1.92
CA GLY A 184 -18.53 5.30 -1.12
C GLY A 184 -17.36 6.13 -0.64
N PHE A 185 -16.23 6.06 -1.33
CA PHE A 185 -15.10 6.97 -1.15
C PHE A 185 -15.18 8.13 -2.15
N THR A 186 -14.60 9.25 -1.77
CA THR A 186 -14.42 10.41 -2.66
C THR A 186 -12.92 10.66 -2.86
N LEU A 187 -12.50 10.86 -4.10
CA LEU A 187 -11.14 11.30 -4.42
C LEU A 187 -10.95 12.74 -3.89
N LEU A 188 -10.17 12.89 -2.82
CA LEU A 188 -9.90 14.18 -2.19
C LEU A 188 -8.82 14.94 -2.96
N SER A 189 -7.72 14.27 -3.28
CA SER A 189 -6.59 14.85 -4.00
C SER A 189 -5.86 13.82 -4.85
N LYS A 190 -5.18 14.34 -5.89
CA LYS A 190 -4.37 13.56 -6.81
C LYS A 190 -3.10 14.34 -7.12
N TYR A 191 -1.94 13.72 -6.93
CA TYR A 191 -0.64 14.25 -7.30
C TYR A 191 -0.04 13.46 -8.45
N ASP A 192 0.58 14.16 -9.39
CA ASP A 192 1.47 13.53 -10.35
C ASP A 192 2.71 13.04 -9.61
N ALA A 193 2.82 11.72 -9.49
CA ALA A 193 4.02 11.05 -9.03
C ALA A 193 5.05 10.96 -10.18
N TRP A 194 5.87 9.95 -10.22
CA TRP A 194 6.86 9.81 -11.29
C TRP A 194 6.25 9.35 -12.61
N GLY A 195 6.40 10.21 -13.66
CA GLY A 195 6.12 9.80 -15.03
C GLY A 195 4.67 9.39 -15.28
N ASN A 196 4.37 8.10 -15.22
CA ASN A 196 3.08 7.51 -15.56
C ASN A 196 2.18 7.24 -14.34
N GLN A 197 2.50 7.75 -13.16
CA GLN A 197 1.86 7.41 -11.90
C GLN A 197 1.15 8.61 -11.26
N TYR A 198 0.13 8.32 -10.47
CA TYR A 198 -0.55 9.25 -9.56
C TYR A 198 -0.58 8.69 -8.15
N ASP A 199 -0.37 9.54 -7.16
CA ASP A 199 -0.74 9.31 -5.77
C ASP A 199 -2.13 9.89 -5.53
N CYS A 200 -3.08 9.04 -5.17
CA CYS A 200 -4.49 9.40 -5.01
C CYS A 200 -4.94 9.20 -3.57
N LEU A 201 -5.42 10.26 -2.92
CA LEU A 201 -6.02 10.18 -1.59
C LEU A 201 -7.54 10.11 -1.70
N PHE A 202 -8.10 9.06 -1.14
CA PHE A 202 -9.55 8.84 -1.04
C PHE A 202 -10.02 8.95 0.40
N ILE A 203 -11.15 9.61 0.60
CA ILE A 203 -11.81 9.74 1.92
C ILE A 203 -13.13 8.99 1.90
N ASN A 204 -13.38 8.20 2.94
CA ASN A 204 -14.65 7.51 3.11
C ASN A 204 -15.74 8.50 3.53
N ASN A 205 -16.80 8.60 2.74
CA ASN A 205 -17.91 9.54 2.97
C ASN A 205 -18.69 9.26 4.26
N LYS A 206 -18.60 8.02 4.81
CA LYS A 206 -19.27 7.63 6.06
C LYS A 206 -18.41 7.87 7.29
N ALA A 207 -17.09 8.00 7.14
CA ALA A 207 -16.16 8.16 8.26
C ALA A 207 -15.93 9.63 8.65
N SER A 208 -16.58 10.57 7.96
CA SER A 208 -16.45 12.01 8.19
C SER A 208 -17.37 12.55 9.33
N ASN A 209 -17.93 11.66 10.15
CA ASN A 209 -18.78 12.04 11.30
C ASN A 209 -18.20 11.57 12.62
#